data_527abf0cf8b483dc601bc89753cdb571
#
_entry.id   527abf0cf8b483dc601bc89753cdb571
#
_cell.length_a   1.000
_cell.length_b   1.000
_cell.length_c   1.000
_cell.angle_alpha   90.00
_cell.angle_beta   90.00
_cell.angle_gamma   90.00
#
_symmetry.space_group_name_H-M   'P 1'
#
loop_
_entity.id
_entity.type
_entity.pdbx_description
1 polymer ?
#
loop_
_entity_poly.entity_id
_entity_poly.type
_entity_poly.pdbx_seq_one_letter_code
_entity_poly.pdbx_strand_id
1 'polypeptide(L)'
;MDWAEVCVCFAQVGKLRVFEQERQVNTLEHDDYLAMRAGATVLEADSFGEKVLRLTDGTVLKLFRRKRLFSSAAWYPYAQRFADNAAALDRLGIPVPQIIDVVRIPSLARDAVHYHPLVGRTLREICREGIEKDQERELRTAFTRFVIHLHDCGVY
;
A
#
# COMPACT_ATOMS: atom_id res chain seq x y z
N MET A 1 -13.64 -12.55 15.06
CA MET A 1 -12.52 -12.48 14.11
C MET A 1 -12.68 -11.17 13.35
N ASP A 2 -11.80 -10.23 13.63
CA ASP A 2 -11.90 -8.85 13.14
C ASP A 2 -11.43 -8.79 11.67
N TRP A 3 -12.12 -8.03 10.82
CA TRP A 3 -11.87 -7.91 9.37
C TRP A 3 -10.50 -7.30 9.02
N ALA A 4 -9.78 -6.79 10.03
CA ALA A 4 -8.46 -6.17 9.88
C ALA A 4 -7.36 -7.15 9.45
N GLU A 5 -7.58 -8.47 9.51
CA GLU A 5 -6.52 -9.47 9.30
C GLU A 5 -6.30 -9.89 7.84
N VAL A 6 -7.15 -9.44 6.90
CA VAL A 6 -7.03 -9.85 5.49
C VAL A 6 -6.39 -8.72 4.68
N CYS A 7 -5.09 -8.53 4.86
CA CYS A 7 -4.33 -7.54 4.08
C CYS A 7 -3.97 -8.12 2.70
N VAL A 8 -4.84 -7.95 1.72
CA VAL A 8 -4.52 -8.24 0.30
C VAL A 8 -3.91 -6.99 -0.31
N CYS A 9 -2.71 -7.13 -0.86
CA CYS A 9 -2.01 -6.07 -1.59
C CYS A 9 -2.71 -5.84 -2.93
N PHE A 10 -3.73 -4.96 -2.98
CA PHE A 10 -4.42 -4.61 -4.23
C PHE A 10 -3.56 -3.65 -5.06
N ALA A 11 -3.09 -4.12 -6.19
CA ALA A 11 -2.34 -3.33 -7.17
C ALA A 11 -3.21 -2.71 -8.27
N GLN A 12 -4.50 -3.02 -8.37
CA GLN A 12 -5.35 -2.51 -9.47
C GLN A 12 -6.81 -2.38 -9.01
N VAL A 13 -7.21 -1.18 -8.67
CA VAL A 13 -8.62 -0.80 -8.65
C VAL A 13 -8.91 0.01 -9.92
N GLY A 14 -9.90 -0.43 -10.69
CA GLY A 14 -10.37 0.28 -11.88
C GLY A 14 -10.78 1.72 -11.56
N LYS A 15 -10.81 2.57 -12.60
CA LYS A 15 -11.06 4.01 -12.55
C LYS A 15 -12.30 4.41 -11.73
N LEU A 16 -12.15 4.59 -10.43
CA LEU A 16 -13.05 5.42 -9.65
C LEU A 16 -12.65 6.88 -9.89
N ARG A 17 -13.58 7.70 -10.40
CA ARG A 17 -13.40 9.14 -10.49
C ARG A 17 -13.37 9.69 -9.07
N VAL A 18 -12.19 9.97 -8.58
CA VAL A 18 -11.97 10.65 -7.30
C VAL A 18 -11.98 12.15 -7.57
N PHE A 19 -12.78 12.88 -6.80
CA PHE A 19 -12.75 14.35 -6.76
C PHE A 19 -11.32 14.78 -6.41
N GLU A 20 -10.73 15.62 -7.28
CA GLU A 20 -9.43 16.25 -7.08
C GLU A 20 -9.46 17.14 -5.85
N GLN A 21 -8.97 16.63 -4.76
CA GLN A 21 -8.40 17.47 -3.72
C GLN A 21 -6.91 17.54 -4.04
N GLU A 22 -6.41 18.68 -4.45
CA GLU A 22 -4.99 18.95 -4.70
C GLU A 22 -4.22 18.67 -3.40
N ARG A 23 -3.76 17.41 -3.23
CA ARG A 23 -2.79 17.10 -2.20
C ARG A 23 -1.43 17.52 -2.73
N GLN A 24 -0.86 18.54 -2.14
CA GLN A 24 0.52 18.93 -2.39
C GLN A 24 1.43 17.72 -2.12
N VAL A 25 2.12 17.24 -3.16
CA VAL A 25 3.16 16.22 -3.00
C VAL A 25 4.37 16.91 -2.41
N ASN A 26 4.66 16.63 -1.15
CA ASN A 26 5.81 17.17 -0.46
C ASN A 26 7.12 16.63 -1.07
N THR A 27 8.18 17.44 -1.07
CA THR A 27 9.51 16.99 -1.46
C THR A 27 10.26 16.52 -0.23
N LEU A 28 10.76 15.28 -0.28
CA LEU A 28 11.66 14.74 0.72
C LEU A 28 13.09 14.84 0.19
N GLU A 29 13.89 15.66 0.87
CA GLU A 29 15.28 15.85 0.48
C GLU A 29 16.12 14.58 0.76
N HIS A 30 17.30 14.51 0.14
CA HIS A 30 18.12 13.29 0.20
C HIS A 30 18.54 12.93 1.63
N ASP A 31 18.96 13.91 2.39
CA ASP A 31 19.44 13.70 3.76
C ASP A 31 18.30 13.29 4.69
N ASP A 32 17.11 13.86 4.52
CA ASP A 32 15.90 13.47 5.25
C ASP A 32 15.48 12.04 4.91
N TYR A 33 15.55 11.66 3.62
CA TYR A 33 15.32 10.28 3.21
C TYR A 33 16.32 9.32 3.86
N LEU A 34 17.61 9.66 3.88
CA LEU A 34 18.65 8.83 4.52
C LEU A 34 18.41 8.69 6.02
N ALA A 35 18.00 9.77 6.68
CA ALA A 35 17.63 9.76 8.09
C ALA A 35 16.43 8.84 8.36
N MET A 36 15.36 8.91 7.55
CA MET A 36 14.20 8.02 7.66
C MET A 36 14.58 6.56 7.38
N ARG A 37 15.46 6.32 6.40
CA ARG A 37 15.92 4.98 6.02
C ARG A 37 16.86 4.37 7.07
N ALA A 38 17.53 5.15 7.88
CA ALA A 38 18.48 4.68 8.87
C ALA A 38 17.80 3.68 9.83
N GLY A 39 18.35 2.45 9.91
CA GLY A 39 17.79 1.37 10.72
C GLY A 39 16.51 0.70 10.16
N ALA A 40 16.03 1.13 8.99
CA ALA A 40 14.86 0.51 8.37
C ALA A 40 15.13 -0.93 7.89
N THR A 41 14.11 -1.78 7.99
CA THR A 41 14.14 -3.13 7.44
C THR A 41 13.57 -3.14 6.03
N VAL A 42 14.32 -3.72 5.07
CA VAL A 42 13.83 -3.89 3.69
C VAL A 42 12.84 -5.05 3.66
N LEU A 43 11.57 -4.77 3.37
CA LEU A 43 10.51 -5.78 3.23
C LEU A 43 10.42 -6.30 1.81
N GLU A 44 10.65 -5.45 0.81
CA GLU A 44 10.62 -5.80 -0.61
C GLU A 44 11.69 -5.02 -1.38
N ALA A 45 12.41 -5.72 -2.26
CA ALA A 45 13.35 -5.14 -3.22
C ALA A 45 13.28 -5.90 -4.55
N ASP A 46 13.70 -5.26 -5.65
CA ASP A 46 13.91 -5.88 -6.95
C ASP A 46 15.26 -5.47 -7.56
N SER A 47 15.48 -5.82 -8.83
CA SER A 47 16.70 -5.46 -9.58
C SER A 47 16.96 -3.94 -9.68
N PHE A 48 15.96 -3.12 -9.37
CA PHE A 48 16.05 -1.65 -9.40
C PHE A 48 16.18 -1.03 -8.01
N GLY A 49 16.31 -1.87 -6.96
CA GLY A 49 16.52 -1.48 -5.59
C GLY A 49 15.30 -1.66 -4.67
N GLU A 50 15.35 -1.01 -3.53
CA GLU A 50 14.34 -1.12 -2.48
C GLU A 50 12.98 -0.60 -2.94
N LYS A 51 11.91 -1.31 -2.56
CA LYS A 51 10.52 -0.95 -2.87
C LYS A 51 9.69 -0.66 -1.64
N VAL A 52 9.88 -1.45 -0.59
CA VAL A 52 9.11 -1.33 0.65
C VAL A 52 10.06 -1.42 1.83
N LEU A 53 10.04 -0.40 2.65
CA LEU A 53 10.84 -0.29 3.86
C LEU A 53 9.92 -0.22 5.07
N ARG A 54 10.20 -0.99 6.11
CA ARG A 54 9.64 -0.79 7.45
C ARG A 54 10.60 0.08 8.23
N LEU A 55 10.15 1.26 8.64
CA LEU A 55 10.93 2.20 9.42
C LEU A 55 11.03 1.77 10.89
N THR A 56 11.92 2.41 11.64
CA THR A 56 12.18 2.08 13.05
C THR A 56 11.00 2.35 13.97
N ASP A 57 10.10 3.26 13.59
CA ASP A 57 8.86 3.58 14.30
C ASP A 57 7.70 2.63 13.96
N GLY A 58 7.94 1.62 13.10
CA GLY A 58 6.95 0.65 12.66
C GLY A 58 6.10 1.11 11.47
N THR A 59 6.24 2.34 11.00
CA THR A 59 5.59 2.81 9.77
C THR A 59 6.26 2.21 8.53
N VAL A 60 5.63 2.38 7.38
CA VAL A 60 6.12 1.81 6.12
C VAL A 60 6.29 2.92 5.08
N LEU A 61 7.43 2.89 4.40
CA LEU A 61 7.71 3.72 3.23
C LEU A 61 7.71 2.85 1.97
N LYS A 62 6.75 3.07 1.08
CA LYS A 62 6.64 2.36 -0.20
C LYS A 62 7.09 3.26 -1.35
N LEU A 63 8.14 2.82 -2.04
CA LEU A 63 8.82 3.56 -3.10
C LEU A 63 8.29 3.16 -4.48
N PHE A 64 7.92 4.14 -5.30
CA PHE A 64 7.44 3.96 -6.66
C PHE A 64 8.41 4.61 -7.65
N ARG A 65 8.77 3.88 -8.71
CA ARG A 65 9.61 4.44 -9.79
C ARG A 65 8.80 5.43 -10.61
N ARG A 66 9.39 6.57 -10.90
CA ARG A 66 8.82 7.53 -11.86
C ARG A 66 9.00 6.99 -13.27
N LYS A 67 7.89 6.81 -13.99
CA LYS A 67 7.94 6.46 -15.42
C LYS A 67 8.22 7.72 -16.26
N ARG A 68 8.91 7.54 -17.40
CA ARG A 68 9.25 8.63 -18.33
C ARG A 68 7.99 9.32 -18.88
N LEU A 69 8.16 10.56 -19.35
CA LEU A 69 7.19 11.59 -19.68
C LEU A 69 6.00 11.22 -20.61
N PHE A 70 6.01 10.06 -21.27
CA PHE A 70 4.97 9.67 -22.24
C PHE A 70 4.00 8.58 -21.74
N SER A 71 3.86 8.39 -20.44
CA SER A 71 2.90 7.44 -19.91
C SER A 71 1.84 8.15 -19.05
N SER A 72 0.63 7.57 -18.95
CA SER A 72 -0.43 8.06 -18.05
C SER A 72 0.02 8.21 -16.59
N ALA A 73 1.09 7.48 -16.19
CA ALA A 73 1.70 7.58 -14.88
C ALA A 73 2.56 8.86 -14.67
N ALA A 74 2.86 9.62 -15.73
CA ALA A 74 3.50 10.93 -15.61
C ALA A 74 2.51 12.00 -15.14
N TRP A 75 1.24 11.87 -15.53
CA TRP A 75 0.15 12.79 -15.15
C TRP A 75 -0.49 12.43 -13.81
N TYR A 76 -0.48 11.14 -13.47
CA TYR A 76 -1.05 10.67 -12.21
C TYR A 76 -0.12 9.60 -11.59
N PRO A 77 0.83 10.00 -10.72
CA PRO A 77 1.85 9.13 -10.13
C PRO A 77 1.26 7.93 -9.37
N TYR A 78 1.95 6.80 -9.39
CA TYR A 78 1.50 5.60 -8.68
C TYR A 78 1.38 5.79 -7.17
N ALA A 79 2.26 6.59 -6.57
CA ALA A 79 2.18 6.93 -5.15
C ALA A 79 0.85 7.64 -4.83
N GLN A 80 0.47 8.63 -5.67
CA GLN A 80 -0.81 9.33 -5.50
C GLN A 80 -2.00 8.37 -5.69
N ARG A 81 -1.96 7.51 -6.73
CA ARG A 81 -3.00 6.49 -6.94
C ARG A 81 -3.17 5.57 -5.74
N PHE A 82 -2.06 5.17 -5.11
CA PHE A 82 -2.12 4.34 -3.92
C PHE A 82 -2.86 5.05 -2.78
N ALA A 83 -2.52 6.31 -2.51
CA ALA A 83 -3.15 7.10 -1.46
C ALA A 83 -4.65 7.35 -1.75
N ASP A 84 -5.00 7.69 -3.00
CA ASP A 84 -6.38 7.97 -3.39
C ASP A 84 -7.24 6.70 -3.38
N ASN A 85 -6.68 5.55 -3.78
CA ASN A 85 -7.35 4.26 -3.67
C ASN A 85 -7.59 3.88 -2.21
N ALA A 86 -6.59 4.09 -1.33
CA ALA A 86 -6.78 3.88 0.11
C ALA A 86 -7.92 4.74 0.64
N ALA A 87 -7.94 6.04 0.33
CA ALA A 87 -9.01 6.94 0.75
C ALA A 87 -10.39 6.57 0.14
N ALA A 88 -10.43 6.01 -1.08
CA ALA A 88 -11.67 5.56 -1.69
C ALA A 88 -12.23 4.29 -1.01
N LEU A 89 -11.35 3.32 -0.70
CA LEU A 89 -11.72 2.09 0.00
C LEU A 89 -12.15 2.37 1.44
N ASP A 90 -11.46 3.27 2.15
CA ASP A 90 -11.82 3.70 3.50
C ASP A 90 -13.26 4.24 3.57
N ARG A 91 -13.67 5.06 2.57
CA ARG A 91 -15.05 5.56 2.46
C ARG A 91 -16.10 4.46 2.28
N LEU A 92 -15.71 3.30 1.76
CA LEU A 92 -16.55 2.10 1.64
C LEU A 92 -16.50 1.21 2.90
N GLY A 93 -15.82 1.65 3.96
CA GLY A 93 -15.65 0.88 5.19
C GLY A 93 -14.70 -0.32 5.05
N ILE A 94 -13.88 -0.34 4.00
CA ILE A 94 -12.89 -1.39 3.77
C ILE A 94 -11.60 -1.00 4.50
N PRO A 95 -11.04 -1.87 5.36
CA PRO A 95 -9.80 -1.59 6.07
C PRO A 95 -8.64 -1.29 5.11
N VAL A 96 -7.95 -0.18 5.33
CA VAL A 96 -6.82 0.27 4.51
C VAL A 96 -5.68 0.79 5.38
N PRO A 97 -4.43 0.81 4.86
CA PRO A 97 -3.33 1.49 5.51
C PRO A 97 -3.64 2.99 5.71
N GLN A 98 -3.30 3.52 6.87
CA GLN A 98 -3.48 4.96 7.15
C GLN A 98 -2.35 5.75 6.51
N ILE A 99 -2.67 6.51 5.47
CA ILE A 99 -1.69 7.32 4.75
C ILE A 99 -1.28 8.52 5.62
N ILE A 100 0.01 8.65 5.86
CA ILE A 100 0.63 9.78 6.55
C ILE A 100 0.95 10.87 5.53
N ASP A 101 1.71 10.51 4.48
CA ASP A 101 2.14 11.45 3.46
C ASP A 101 2.43 10.78 2.11
N VAL A 102 2.38 11.59 1.04
CA VAL A 102 2.85 11.23 -0.29
C VAL A 102 3.98 12.17 -0.64
N VAL A 103 5.18 11.62 -0.80
CA VAL A 103 6.38 12.42 -0.98
C VAL A 103 7.07 12.12 -2.30
N ARG A 104 7.77 13.11 -2.82
CA ARG A 104 8.69 13.00 -3.94
C ARG A 104 10.12 12.99 -3.41
N ILE A 105 10.95 12.07 -3.90
CA ILE A 105 12.37 11.94 -3.58
C ILE A 105 13.17 12.16 -4.87
N PRO A 106 13.54 13.42 -5.19
CA PRO A 106 14.19 13.76 -6.44
C PRO A 106 15.52 13.03 -6.67
N SER A 107 16.32 12.89 -5.62
CA SER A 107 17.63 12.23 -5.64
C SER A 107 17.56 10.76 -6.08
N LEU A 108 16.43 10.07 -5.83
CA LEU A 108 16.20 8.69 -6.25
C LEU A 108 15.37 8.58 -7.52
N ALA A 109 14.87 9.68 -8.06
CA ALA A 109 13.86 9.71 -9.12
C ALA A 109 12.65 8.82 -8.79
N ARG A 110 12.19 8.85 -7.53
CA ARG A 110 11.05 8.08 -7.03
C ARG A 110 10.03 8.98 -6.36
N ASP A 111 8.79 8.51 -6.34
CA ASP A 111 7.75 8.99 -5.44
C ASP A 111 7.53 7.91 -4.37
N ALA A 112 7.10 8.29 -3.17
CA ALA A 112 6.86 7.35 -2.09
C ALA A 112 5.56 7.65 -1.34
N VAL A 113 5.00 6.61 -0.72
CA VAL A 113 3.91 6.74 0.24
C VAL A 113 4.41 6.30 1.60
N HIS A 114 4.24 7.18 2.59
CA HIS A 114 4.49 6.90 4.00
C HIS A 114 3.16 6.60 4.68
N TYR A 115 3.06 5.47 5.39
CA TYR A 115 1.80 5.04 5.98
C TYR A 115 1.97 4.15 7.21
N HIS A 116 0.95 4.14 8.09
CA HIS A 116 0.80 3.11 9.11
C HIS A 116 0.24 1.84 8.46
N PRO A 117 0.94 0.68 8.56
CA PRO A 117 0.44 -0.57 8.00
C PRO A 117 -0.80 -1.05 8.75
N LEU A 118 -1.61 -1.89 8.09
CA LEU A 118 -2.63 -2.65 8.79
C LEU A 118 -1.98 -3.60 9.80
N VAL A 119 -2.63 -3.76 10.94
CA VAL A 119 -2.23 -4.74 11.96
C VAL A 119 -2.66 -6.12 11.46
N GLY A 120 -1.76 -7.11 11.57
CA GLY A 120 -2.07 -8.48 11.18
C GLY A 120 -0.93 -9.14 10.42
N ARG A 121 -1.23 -10.31 9.87
CA ARG A 121 -0.30 -11.14 9.09
C ARG A 121 -0.82 -11.30 7.67
N THR A 122 0.07 -11.38 6.70
CA THR A 122 -0.34 -11.64 5.33
C THR A 122 -0.76 -13.10 5.14
N LEU A 123 -1.70 -13.35 4.22
CA LEU A 123 -2.08 -14.71 3.83
C LEU A 123 -0.85 -15.54 3.41
N ARG A 124 0.14 -14.92 2.77
CA ARG A 124 1.37 -15.58 2.36
C ARG A 124 2.19 -16.08 3.56
N GLU A 125 2.29 -15.31 4.63
CA GLU A 125 2.96 -15.71 5.87
C GLU A 125 2.22 -16.86 6.54
N ILE A 126 0.91 -16.74 6.67
CA ILE A 126 0.05 -17.78 7.26
C ILE A 126 0.19 -19.10 6.48
N CYS A 127 0.08 -19.06 5.15
CA CYS A 127 0.22 -20.27 4.32
C CYS A 127 1.64 -20.88 4.37
N ARG A 128 2.68 -20.04 4.52
CA ARG A 128 4.07 -20.53 4.57
C ARG A 128 4.37 -21.25 5.89
N GLU A 129 3.83 -20.78 6.99
CA GLU A 129 4.02 -21.39 8.31
C GLU A 129 3.19 -22.66 8.52
N GLY A 130 2.23 -22.90 7.65
CA GLY A 130 1.26 -23.96 7.79
C GLY A 130 0.04 -23.52 8.61
N ILE A 131 -1.08 -24.10 8.29
CA ILE A 131 -2.35 -23.77 8.93
C ILE A 131 -3.11 -25.07 9.21
N GLU A 132 -3.73 -25.16 10.39
CA GLU A 132 -4.61 -26.25 10.75
C GLU A 132 -5.86 -26.28 9.85
N LYS A 133 -6.37 -27.48 9.53
CA LYS A 133 -7.49 -27.65 8.58
C LYS A 133 -8.74 -26.85 8.95
N ASP A 134 -9.03 -26.73 10.22
CA ASP A 134 -10.20 -25.97 10.69
C ASP A 134 -9.98 -24.48 10.52
N GLN A 135 -8.78 -23.97 10.84
CA GLN A 135 -8.38 -22.60 10.61
C GLN A 135 -8.34 -22.27 9.12
N GLU A 136 -7.87 -23.19 8.28
CA GLU A 136 -7.89 -23.02 6.81
C GLU A 136 -9.32 -22.82 6.30
N ARG A 137 -10.28 -23.63 6.78
CA ARG A 137 -11.68 -23.52 6.40
C ARG A 137 -12.28 -22.18 6.84
N GLU A 138 -12.00 -21.73 8.05
CA GLU A 138 -12.46 -20.43 8.55
C GLU A 138 -11.86 -19.28 7.75
N LEU A 139 -10.56 -19.31 7.50
CA LEU A 139 -9.85 -18.30 6.71
C LEU A 139 -10.41 -18.24 5.29
N ARG A 140 -10.63 -19.38 4.64
CA ARG A 140 -11.23 -19.46 3.30
C ARG A 140 -12.64 -18.86 3.29
N THR A 141 -13.45 -19.16 4.30
CA THR A 141 -14.81 -18.61 4.44
C THR A 141 -14.77 -17.10 4.63
N ALA A 142 -13.88 -16.60 5.52
CA ALA A 142 -13.70 -15.17 5.76
C ALA A 142 -13.23 -14.44 4.49
N PHE A 143 -12.24 -15.00 3.79
CA PHE A 143 -11.75 -14.44 2.53
C PHE A 143 -12.83 -14.39 1.45
N THR A 144 -13.62 -15.46 1.30
CA THR A 144 -14.73 -15.49 0.34
C THR A 144 -15.75 -14.39 0.65
N ARG A 145 -16.16 -14.23 1.90
CA ARG A 145 -17.08 -13.15 2.32
C ARG A 145 -16.51 -11.78 2.05
N PHE A 146 -15.21 -11.59 2.28
CA PHE A 146 -14.52 -10.33 2.00
C PHE A 146 -14.53 -10.01 0.49
N VAL A 147 -14.24 -10.99 -0.37
CA VAL A 147 -14.28 -10.80 -1.84
C VAL A 147 -15.70 -10.46 -2.30
N ILE A 148 -16.73 -11.15 -1.79
CA ILE A 148 -18.13 -10.82 -2.09
C ILE A 148 -18.43 -9.37 -1.69
N HIS A 149 -18.05 -8.97 -0.48
CA HIS A 149 -18.25 -7.60 0.00
C HIS A 149 -17.55 -6.56 -0.89
N LEU A 150 -16.32 -6.83 -1.35
CA LEU A 150 -15.63 -5.95 -2.31
C LEU A 150 -16.46 -5.78 -3.59
N HIS A 151 -16.95 -6.88 -4.16
CA HIS A 151 -17.79 -6.85 -5.38
C HIS A 151 -19.10 -6.09 -5.15
N ASP A 152 -19.76 -6.29 -4.01
CA ASP A 152 -20.99 -5.55 -3.63
C ASP A 152 -20.73 -4.04 -3.52
N CYS A 153 -19.51 -3.65 -3.11
CA CYS A 153 -19.06 -2.26 -3.09
C CYS A 153 -18.60 -1.74 -4.48
N GLY A 154 -18.66 -2.56 -5.54
CA GLY A 154 -18.23 -2.18 -6.90
C GLY A 154 -16.71 -2.17 -7.09
N VAL A 155 -15.96 -2.86 -6.23
CA VAL A 155 -14.51 -3.03 -6.33
C VAL A 155 -14.22 -4.34 -7.06
N TYR A 156 -13.56 -4.24 -8.24
CA TYR A 156 -13.25 -5.39 -9.12
C TYR A 156 -11.76 -5.46 -9.42
#